data_121eef50b788978edd9fe2002fc74f0a
#
_entry.id   121eef50b788978edd9fe2002fc74f0a
#
_cell.length_a   1.000
_cell.length_b   1.000
_cell.length_c   1.000
_cell.angle_alpha   90.00
_cell.angle_beta   90.00
_cell.angle_gamma   90.00
#
_symmetry.space_group_name_H-M   'P 1'
#
loop_
_entity.id
_entity.type
_entity.pdbx_description
1 polymer ?
#
loop_
_entity_poly.entity_id
_entity_poly.type
_entity_poly.pdbx_seq_one_letter_code
_entity_poly.pdbx_strand_id
1 'polypeptide(L)'
;YFAKIAREMGDEDTAKAFEATADQEVMHAFGHLDLLYPKATLTPAKALQIAIDGETYEYTEMYPSFRKTAEAEGQAAAVAEMDGQIAESKEHAAQFKATLEKAQKRFAALAKVEERHANHYKAQLAKVMAA
;
A
#
# COMPACT_ATOMS: atom_id res chain seq x y z
N TYR A 1 -13.61 -14.99 -7.01
CA TYR A 1 -14.11 -16.12 -6.20
C TYR A 1 -15.18 -16.90 -6.94
N PHE A 2 -16.21 -16.25 -7.52
CA PHE A 2 -17.28 -16.94 -8.26
C PHE A 2 -16.77 -17.64 -9.53
N ALA A 3 -15.75 -17.09 -10.20
CA ALA A 3 -15.08 -17.78 -11.31
C ALA A 3 -14.45 -19.10 -10.86
N LYS A 4 -13.76 -19.10 -9.71
CA LYS A 4 -13.19 -20.32 -9.14
C LYS A 4 -14.29 -21.38 -8.87
N ILE A 5 -15.37 -21.00 -8.22
CA ILE A 5 -16.48 -21.90 -7.90
C ILE A 5 -17.16 -22.43 -9.17
N ALA A 6 -17.42 -21.58 -10.17
CA ALA A 6 -18.00 -22.01 -11.45
C ALA A 6 -17.09 -23.06 -12.15
N ARG A 7 -15.79 -22.85 -12.14
CA ARG A 7 -14.82 -23.79 -12.71
C ARG A 7 -14.78 -25.14 -11.97
N GLU A 8 -14.84 -25.11 -10.63
CA GLU A 8 -14.94 -26.33 -9.81
C GLU A 8 -16.23 -27.11 -10.09
N MET A 9 -17.30 -26.41 -10.49
CA MET A 9 -18.58 -27.01 -10.91
C MET A 9 -18.61 -27.44 -12.38
N GLY A 10 -17.53 -27.20 -13.14
CA GLY A 10 -17.41 -27.57 -14.56
C GLY A 10 -18.04 -26.57 -15.55
N ASP A 11 -18.43 -25.37 -15.09
CA ASP A 11 -19.00 -24.30 -15.93
C ASP A 11 -17.93 -23.28 -16.30
N GLU A 12 -17.18 -23.57 -17.35
CA GLU A 12 -16.08 -22.74 -17.83
C GLU A 12 -16.57 -21.42 -18.46
N ASP A 13 -17.73 -21.38 -19.07
CA ASP A 13 -18.25 -20.17 -19.70
C ASP A 13 -18.65 -19.13 -18.62
N THR A 14 -19.30 -19.57 -17.57
CA THR A 14 -19.60 -18.72 -16.40
C THR A 14 -18.30 -18.27 -15.70
N ALA A 15 -17.31 -19.15 -15.55
CA ALA A 15 -16.02 -18.79 -14.96
C ALA A 15 -15.34 -17.67 -15.74
N LYS A 16 -15.25 -17.77 -17.07
CA LYS A 16 -14.67 -16.73 -17.94
C LYS A 16 -15.42 -15.40 -17.88
N ALA A 17 -16.74 -15.44 -17.79
CA ALA A 17 -17.53 -14.22 -17.66
C ALA A 17 -17.17 -13.47 -16.35
N PHE A 18 -17.07 -14.18 -15.22
CA PHE A 18 -16.65 -13.58 -13.95
C PHE A 18 -15.21 -13.07 -13.98
N GLU A 19 -14.27 -13.77 -14.59
CA GLU A 19 -12.88 -13.33 -14.73
C GLU A 19 -12.78 -12.05 -15.55
N ALA A 20 -13.44 -12.01 -16.71
CA ALA A 20 -13.44 -10.81 -17.56
C ALA A 20 -14.02 -9.58 -16.83
N THR A 21 -15.08 -9.78 -16.04
CA THR A 21 -15.65 -8.70 -15.22
C THR A 21 -14.70 -8.28 -14.11
N ALA A 22 -14.05 -9.23 -13.42
CA ALA A 22 -13.09 -8.92 -12.36
C ALA A 22 -11.92 -8.06 -12.87
N ASP A 23 -11.40 -8.35 -14.06
CA ASP A 23 -10.36 -7.55 -14.71
C ASP A 23 -10.83 -6.11 -14.99
N GLN A 24 -12.09 -5.93 -15.40
CA GLN A 24 -12.67 -4.61 -15.61
C GLN A 24 -12.84 -3.84 -14.29
N GLU A 25 -13.25 -4.50 -13.21
CA GLU A 25 -13.40 -3.88 -11.90
C GLU A 25 -12.06 -3.39 -11.31
N VAL A 26 -10.95 -4.08 -11.61
CA VAL A 26 -9.61 -3.57 -11.27
C VAL A 26 -9.33 -2.23 -11.96
N MET A 27 -9.71 -2.08 -13.23
CA MET A 27 -9.55 -0.82 -13.97
C MET A 27 -10.47 0.29 -13.42
N HIS A 28 -11.69 -0.04 -13.01
CA HIS A 28 -12.58 0.90 -12.34
C HIS A 28 -11.96 1.40 -11.02
N ALA A 29 -11.41 0.50 -10.21
CA ALA A 29 -10.71 0.86 -8.97
C ALA A 29 -9.54 1.82 -9.23
N PHE A 30 -8.71 1.56 -10.25
CA PHE A 30 -7.63 2.47 -10.62
C PHE A 30 -8.14 3.84 -11.09
N GLY A 31 -9.23 3.89 -11.87
CA GLY A 31 -9.86 5.15 -12.26
C GLY A 31 -10.32 5.98 -11.06
N HIS A 32 -10.91 5.34 -10.05
CA HIS A 32 -11.27 6.03 -8.80
C HIS A 32 -10.06 6.50 -8.00
N LEU A 33 -9.01 5.67 -7.92
CA LEU A 33 -7.78 6.01 -7.21
C LEU A 33 -7.03 7.16 -7.89
N ASP A 34 -7.01 7.24 -9.21
CA ASP A 34 -6.42 8.35 -9.95
C ASP A 34 -7.09 9.70 -9.64
N LEU A 35 -8.40 9.69 -9.35
CA LEU A 35 -9.13 10.89 -8.93
C LEU A 35 -8.82 11.27 -7.48
N LEU A 36 -8.71 10.29 -6.58
CA LEU A 36 -8.39 10.52 -5.16
C LEU A 36 -6.92 10.89 -4.94
N TYR A 37 -6.04 10.29 -5.71
CA TYR A 37 -4.58 10.40 -5.58
C TYR A 37 -3.93 10.73 -6.94
N PRO A 38 -4.10 11.95 -7.47
CA PRO A 38 -3.57 12.31 -8.76
C PRO A 38 -2.05 12.07 -8.84
N LYS A 39 -1.59 11.42 -9.90
CA LYS A 39 -0.20 11.02 -10.11
C LYS A 39 0.79 12.18 -9.93
N ALA A 40 0.40 13.40 -10.30
CA ALA A 40 1.24 14.60 -10.15
C ALA A 40 1.56 14.95 -8.69
N THR A 41 0.75 14.50 -7.74
CA THR A 41 0.89 14.81 -6.30
C THR A 41 1.24 13.59 -5.45
N LEU A 42 1.26 12.40 -6.05
CA LEU A 42 1.55 11.14 -5.38
C LEU A 42 3.04 10.81 -5.47
N THR A 43 3.70 10.70 -4.32
CA THR A 43 5.07 10.19 -4.22
C THR A 43 5.06 8.78 -3.61
N PRO A 44 6.12 7.96 -3.82
CA PRO A 44 6.23 6.66 -3.14
C PRO A 44 6.10 6.75 -1.62
N ALA A 45 6.68 7.79 -1.01
CA ALA A 45 6.57 8.01 0.44
C ALA A 45 5.13 8.29 0.87
N LYS A 46 4.40 9.11 0.10
CA LYS A 46 2.99 9.40 0.35
C LYS A 46 2.11 8.15 0.16
N ALA A 47 2.39 7.36 -0.87
CA ALA A 47 1.68 6.10 -1.09
C ALA A 47 1.90 5.10 0.07
N LEU A 48 3.15 4.98 0.56
CA LEU A 48 3.45 4.16 1.74
C LEU A 48 2.73 4.67 3.00
N GLN A 49 2.65 6.00 3.20
CA GLN A 49 1.93 6.56 4.34
C GLN A 49 0.43 6.26 4.26
N ILE A 50 -0.18 6.40 3.08
CA ILE A 50 -1.60 6.05 2.86
C ILE A 50 -1.85 4.56 3.17
N ALA A 51 -0.94 3.68 2.74
CA ALA A 51 -1.04 2.25 3.04
C ALA A 51 -0.90 1.97 4.54
N ILE A 52 0.05 2.62 5.25
CA ILE A 52 0.20 2.49 6.71
C ILE A 52 -1.08 2.93 7.43
N ASP A 53 -1.67 4.06 7.01
CA ASP A 53 -2.88 4.59 7.63
C ASP A 53 -4.08 3.65 7.37
N GLY A 54 -4.20 3.09 6.16
CA GLY A 54 -5.23 2.11 5.81
C GLY A 54 -5.13 0.85 6.64
N GLU A 55 -3.97 0.20 6.65
CA GLU A 55 -3.75 -1.02 7.44
C GLU A 55 -3.95 -0.77 8.94
N THR A 56 -3.53 0.42 9.42
CA THR A 56 -3.77 0.80 10.83
C THR A 56 -5.25 0.89 11.14
N TYR A 57 -6.05 1.53 10.29
CA TYR A 57 -7.50 1.57 10.44
C TYR A 57 -8.12 0.17 10.40
N GLU A 58 -7.65 -0.69 9.50
CA GLU A 58 -8.14 -2.07 9.38
C GLU A 58 -7.98 -2.85 10.68
N TYR A 59 -6.80 -2.86 11.29
CA TYR A 59 -6.57 -3.66 12.50
C TYR A 59 -6.99 -2.98 13.80
N THR A 60 -7.22 -1.65 13.82
CA THR A 60 -7.66 -0.95 15.05
C THR A 60 -9.18 -0.76 15.12
N GLU A 61 -9.84 -0.58 13.97
CA GLU A 61 -11.24 -0.16 13.90
C GLU A 61 -12.09 -1.13 13.07
N MET A 62 -11.74 -1.35 11.82
CA MET A 62 -12.60 -2.03 10.84
C MET A 62 -12.80 -3.50 11.18
N TYR A 63 -11.74 -4.29 11.20
CA TYR A 63 -11.83 -5.73 11.50
C TYR A 63 -12.26 -6.03 12.94
N PRO A 64 -11.81 -5.30 13.99
CA PRO A 64 -12.37 -5.46 15.32
C PRO A 64 -13.87 -5.21 15.39
N SER A 65 -14.40 -4.24 14.63
CA SER A 65 -15.84 -4.00 14.55
C SER A 65 -16.57 -5.16 13.88
N PHE A 66 -16.08 -5.67 12.76
CA PHE A 66 -16.66 -6.83 12.07
C PHE A 66 -16.59 -8.08 12.92
N ARG A 67 -15.46 -8.32 13.58
CA ARG A 67 -15.27 -9.41 14.52
C ARG A 67 -16.33 -9.41 15.63
N LYS A 68 -16.57 -8.24 16.23
CA LYS A 68 -17.59 -8.09 17.28
C LYS A 68 -19.00 -8.43 16.78
N THR A 69 -19.34 -8.01 15.57
CA THR A 69 -20.61 -8.34 14.93
C THR A 69 -20.73 -9.85 14.68
N ALA A 70 -19.69 -10.46 14.12
CA ALA A 70 -19.65 -11.91 13.86
C ALA A 70 -19.80 -12.73 15.16
N GLU A 71 -19.16 -12.29 16.25
CA GLU A 71 -19.26 -12.92 17.56
C GLU A 71 -20.70 -12.82 18.12
N ALA A 72 -21.33 -11.65 18.02
CA ALA A 72 -22.71 -11.43 18.44
C ALA A 72 -23.71 -12.27 17.63
N GLU A 73 -23.41 -12.56 16.36
CA GLU A 73 -24.22 -13.40 15.48
C GLU A 73 -23.87 -14.90 15.56
N GLY A 74 -22.92 -15.29 16.41
CA GLY A 74 -22.48 -16.68 16.58
C GLY A 74 -21.72 -17.27 15.38
N GLN A 75 -21.12 -16.44 14.53
CA GLN A 75 -20.42 -16.82 13.31
C GLN A 75 -18.94 -17.13 13.59
N ALA A 76 -18.64 -18.25 14.23
CA ALA A 76 -17.29 -18.61 14.68
C ALA A 76 -16.23 -18.60 13.54
N ALA A 77 -16.59 -19.04 12.35
CA ALA A 77 -15.69 -19.02 11.20
C ALA A 77 -15.34 -17.58 10.78
N ALA A 78 -16.29 -16.66 10.80
CA ALA A 78 -16.06 -15.26 10.49
C ALA A 78 -15.21 -14.57 11.59
N VAL A 79 -15.40 -14.94 12.86
CA VAL A 79 -14.53 -14.45 13.96
C VAL A 79 -13.09 -14.88 13.72
N ALA A 80 -12.82 -16.14 13.37
CA ALA A 80 -11.47 -16.64 13.09
C ALA A 80 -10.85 -15.95 11.89
N GLU A 81 -11.62 -15.69 10.84
CA GLU A 81 -11.18 -14.92 9.65
C GLU A 81 -10.78 -13.50 10.05
N MET A 82 -11.60 -12.78 10.81
CA MET A 82 -11.28 -11.42 11.27
C MET A 82 -10.04 -11.38 12.17
N ASP A 83 -9.84 -12.39 13.04
CA ASP A 83 -8.65 -12.49 13.87
C ASP A 83 -7.39 -12.66 13.00
N GLY A 84 -7.47 -13.43 11.91
CA GLY A 84 -6.41 -13.56 10.90
C GLY A 84 -6.11 -12.23 10.21
N GLN A 85 -7.14 -11.54 9.70
CA GLN A 85 -7.00 -10.24 9.03
C GLN A 85 -6.40 -9.17 9.94
N ILE A 86 -6.78 -9.12 11.23
CA ILE A 86 -6.18 -8.21 12.22
C ILE A 86 -4.68 -8.46 12.37
N ALA A 87 -4.25 -9.71 12.39
CA ALA A 87 -2.84 -10.06 12.51
C ALA A 87 -2.06 -9.66 11.24
N GLU A 88 -2.59 -9.98 10.05
CA GLU A 88 -1.99 -9.65 8.76
C GLU A 88 -1.86 -8.14 8.55
N SER A 89 -2.92 -7.35 8.82
CA SER A 89 -2.87 -5.89 8.68
C SER A 89 -1.85 -5.24 9.62
N LYS A 90 -1.61 -5.79 10.81
CA LYS A 90 -0.52 -5.34 11.68
C LYS A 90 0.87 -5.58 11.07
N GLU A 91 1.06 -6.74 10.45
CA GLU A 91 2.32 -7.08 9.77
C GLU A 91 2.53 -6.19 8.54
N HIS A 92 1.49 -5.96 7.74
CA HIS A 92 1.55 -5.08 6.57
C HIS A 92 1.89 -3.64 6.97
N ALA A 93 1.23 -3.08 7.98
CA ALA A 93 1.53 -1.75 8.49
C ALA A 93 3.00 -1.64 8.94
N ALA A 94 3.51 -2.65 9.66
CA ALA A 94 4.90 -2.68 10.10
C ALA A 94 5.88 -2.76 8.91
N GLN A 95 5.57 -3.57 7.89
CA GLN A 95 6.38 -3.71 6.68
C GLN A 95 6.43 -2.42 5.87
N PHE A 96 5.29 -1.74 5.66
CA PHE A 96 5.24 -0.46 4.97
C PHE A 96 5.99 0.62 5.74
N LYS A 97 5.88 0.66 7.06
CA LYS A 97 6.62 1.58 7.93
C LYS A 97 8.12 1.38 7.82
N ALA A 98 8.59 0.14 7.90
CA ALA A 98 10.01 -0.18 7.74
C ALA A 98 10.54 0.23 6.35
N THR A 99 9.74 0.03 5.31
CA THR A 99 10.07 0.42 3.94
C THR A 99 10.19 1.95 3.82
N LEU A 100 9.26 2.70 4.40
CA LEU A 100 9.28 4.17 4.42
C LEU A 100 10.52 4.70 5.17
N GLU A 101 10.81 4.17 6.36
CA GLU A 101 11.99 4.56 7.14
C GLU A 101 13.31 4.27 6.40
N LYS A 102 13.40 3.12 5.72
CA LYS A 102 14.56 2.78 4.90
C LYS A 102 14.74 3.75 3.73
N ALA A 103 13.66 4.12 3.05
CA ALA A 103 13.66 5.12 1.97
C ALA A 103 14.10 6.49 2.50
N GLN A 104 13.55 6.96 3.61
CA GLN A 104 13.92 8.24 4.25
C GLN A 104 15.41 8.28 4.62
N LYS A 105 15.96 7.23 5.22
CA LYS A 105 17.39 7.13 5.55
C LYS A 105 18.27 7.20 4.30
N ARG A 106 17.87 6.53 3.22
CA ARG A 106 18.58 6.56 1.94
C ARG A 106 18.60 7.96 1.33
N PHE A 107 17.47 8.65 1.29
CA PHE A 107 17.39 10.02 0.78
C PHE A 107 18.18 11.01 1.64
N ALA A 108 18.16 10.89 2.96
CA ALA A 108 18.96 11.73 3.84
C ALA A 108 20.47 11.52 3.63
N ALA A 109 20.91 10.28 3.38
CA ALA A 109 22.29 9.98 3.04
C ALA A 109 22.71 10.59 1.69
N LEU A 110 21.86 10.49 0.67
CA LEU A 110 22.11 11.11 -0.65
C LEU A 110 22.19 12.64 -0.55
N ALA A 111 21.29 13.28 0.17
CA ALA A 111 21.31 14.73 0.38
C ALA A 111 22.64 15.21 0.97
N LYS A 112 23.23 14.48 1.94
CA LYS A 112 24.54 14.79 2.50
C LYS A 112 25.69 14.62 1.49
N VAL A 113 25.56 13.69 0.55
CA VAL A 113 26.54 13.53 -0.54
C VAL A 113 26.46 14.71 -1.50
N GLU A 114 25.27 15.10 -1.92
CA GLU A 114 25.06 16.23 -2.82
C GLU A 114 25.52 17.57 -2.20
N GLU A 115 25.27 17.76 -0.90
CA GLU A 115 25.78 18.92 -0.18
C GLU A 115 27.32 18.99 -0.21
N ARG A 116 28.01 17.86 -0.03
CA ARG A 116 29.47 17.80 -0.13
C ARG A 116 29.96 18.13 -1.55
N HIS A 117 29.30 17.61 -2.58
CA HIS A 117 29.60 17.93 -3.97
C HIS A 117 29.43 19.44 -4.24
N ALA A 118 28.30 20.01 -3.84
CA ALA A 118 28.04 21.43 -4.01
C ALA A 118 29.09 22.31 -3.32
N ASN A 119 29.50 21.96 -2.10
CA ASN A 119 30.53 22.68 -1.36
C ASN A 119 31.93 22.52 -2.02
N HIS A 120 32.25 21.33 -2.56
CA HIS A 120 33.47 21.12 -3.34
C HIS A 120 33.53 22.04 -4.57
N TYR A 121 32.45 22.07 -5.38
CA TYR A 121 32.39 22.91 -6.58
C TYR A 121 32.46 24.41 -6.23
N LYS A 122 31.81 24.87 -5.16
CA LYS A 122 31.92 26.26 -4.68
C LYS A 122 33.36 26.62 -4.32
N ALA A 123 34.06 25.72 -3.63
CA ALA A 123 35.44 25.93 -3.23
C ALA A 123 36.40 25.99 -4.48
N GLN A 124 36.16 25.14 -5.49
CA GLN A 124 36.93 25.19 -6.72
C GLN A 124 36.69 26.48 -7.52
N LEU A 125 35.41 26.88 -7.61
CA LEU A 125 35.07 28.15 -8.28
C LEU A 125 35.76 29.35 -7.63
N ALA A 126 35.75 29.43 -6.29
CA ALA A 126 36.42 30.50 -5.56
C ALA A 126 37.91 30.55 -5.81
N LYS A 127 38.60 29.42 -5.98
CA LYS A 127 40.02 29.37 -6.35
C LYS A 127 40.27 29.90 -7.74
N VAL A 128 39.43 29.55 -8.73
CA VAL A 128 39.56 30.03 -10.11
C VAL A 128 39.31 31.53 -10.20
N MET A 129 38.34 32.05 -9.43
CA MET A 129 38.05 33.51 -9.45
C MET A 129 39.07 34.35 -8.68
N ALA A 130 39.92 33.75 -7.84
CA ALA A 130 40.95 34.43 -7.06
C ALA A 130 42.33 34.40 -7.76
N ALA A 131 42.44 33.67 -8.86
CA ALA A 131 43.67 33.58 -9.68
C ALA A 131 43.65 34.59 -10.84
#